data_1dbdee07f2d0600d3fc575fb4f530bd6
#
_entry.id   1dbdee07f2d0600d3fc575fb4f530bd6
#
_cell.length_a   1.000
_cell.length_b   1.000
_cell.length_c   1.000
_cell.angle_alpha   90.00
_cell.angle_beta   90.00
_cell.angle_gamma   90.00
#
_symmetry.space_group_name_H-M   'P 1'
#
loop_
_entity.id
_entity.type
_entity.pdbx_description
1 polymer ?
#
loop_
_entity_poly.entity_id
_entity_poly.type
_entity_poly.pdbx_seq_one_letter_code
_entity_poly.pdbx_strand_id
1 'polypeptide(L)'
;MIKAILWGLAIVIIVLLAMGSFVGDGISLQASPGMMSPQYKAMYLAAAETCPGLPAEVLMAIGQIESGHGANDGPSYAGAIGPMQFMPATWVAYGVDGNHDGFADPFDPADAIPSAARLLCADGAGSPKSLMDAVELYNPGDPTYAVAVMEVAKGYSKEMPTASVSAPPTPASPSH
;
A
#
# COMPACT_ATOMS: atom_id res chain seq x y z
N MET A 1 -50.14 31.39 -8.71
CA MET A 1 -49.07 31.15 -7.72
C MET A 1 -49.03 29.69 -7.24
N ILE A 2 -50.15 29.02 -6.96
CA ILE A 2 -50.17 27.61 -6.45
C ILE A 2 -49.59 26.58 -7.44
N LYS A 3 -49.82 26.75 -8.77
CA LYS A 3 -49.27 25.82 -9.77
C LYS A 3 -47.74 25.84 -9.90
N ALA A 4 -47.08 26.97 -9.68
CA ALA A 4 -45.63 27.08 -9.74
C ALA A 4 -44.96 26.41 -8.52
N ILE A 5 -45.59 26.41 -7.34
CA ILE A 5 -45.11 25.77 -6.13
C ILE A 5 -45.20 24.24 -6.23
N LEU A 6 -46.25 23.70 -6.85
CA LEU A 6 -46.42 22.27 -7.09
C LEU A 6 -45.38 21.71 -8.09
N TRP A 7 -44.96 22.46 -9.07
CA TRP A 7 -43.89 22.04 -10.00
C TRP A 7 -42.51 22.07 -9.37
N GLY A 8 -42.25 23.07 -8.52
CA GLY A 8 -41.00 23.13 -7.76
C GLY A 8 -40.83 21.97 -6.78
N LEU A 9 -41.91 21.58 -6.09
CA LEU A 9 -41.89 20.41 -5.19
C LEU A 9 -41.74 19.08 -5.94
N ALA A 10 -42.33 18.94 -7.13
CA ALA A 10 -42.19 17.74 -7.96
C ALA A 10 -40.75 17.56 -8.44
N ILE A 11 -40.04 18.63 -8.81
CA ILE A 11 -38.63 18.56 -9.25
C ILE A 11 -37.73 18.22 -8.06
N VAL A 12 -37.97 18.80 -6.90
CA VAL A 12 -37.17 18.49 -5.69
C VAL A 12 -37.35 17.02 -5.27
N ILE A 13 -38.56 16.48 -5.33
CA ILE A 13 -38.83 15.07 -5.00
C ILE A 13 -38.17 14.14 -6.03
N ILE A 14 -38.19 14.47 -7.32
CA ILE A 14 -37.52 13.66 -8.38
C ILE A 14 -35.99 13.67 -8.18
N VAL A 15 -35.41 14.83 -7.83
CA VAL A 15 -33.97 14.93 -7.55
C VAL A 15 -33.59 14.16 -6.29
N LEU A 16 -34.42 14.19 -5.24
CA LEU A 16 -34.18 13.42 -4.02
C LEU A 16 -34.38 11.92 -4.22
N LEU A 17 -35.32 11.50 -5.07
CA LEU A 17 -35.49 10.09 -5.44
C LEU A 17 -34.36 9.57 -6.34
N ALA A 18 -33.81 10.42 -7.21
CA ALA A 18 -32.62 10.08 -8.01
C ALA A 18 -31.33 9.98 -7.15
N MET A 19 -31.21 10.78 -6.08
CA MET A 19 -30.12 10.66 -5.11
C MET A 19 -30.29 9.52 -4.13
N GLY A 20 -31.53 9.07 -3.85
CA GLY A 20 -31.84 7.97 -2.92
C GLY A 20 -31.46 6.57 -3.43
N SER A 21 -31.24 6.41 -4.74
CA SER A 21 -30.83 5.13 -5.33
C SER A 21 -29.32 4.87 -5.32
N PHE A 22 -28.52 5.85 -4.87
CA PHE A 22 -27.04 5.73 -4.76
C PHE A 22 -26.56 5.38 -3.34
N VAL A 23 -27.43 5.12 -2.38
CA VAL A 23 -27.08 4.79 -0.97
C VAL A 23 -27.20 3.29 -0.70
N GLY A 24 -27.24 2.45 -1.73
CA GLY A 24 -27.41 1.00 -1.60
C GLY A 24 -26.18 0.14 -1.91
N ASP A 25 -25.22 0.64 -2.65
CA ASP A 25 -23.90 0.01 -2.78
C ASP A 25 -22.97 0.74 -1.82
N GLY A 26 -22.66 0.10 -0.69
CA GLY A 26 -21.55 0.52 0.13
C GLY A 26 -20.37 0.72 -0.78
N ILE A 27 -19.90 1.97 -0.93
CA ILE A 27 -18.57 2.24 -1.44
C ILE A 27 -17.66 1.61 -0.39
N SER A 28 -17.40 0.32 -0.52
CA SER A 28 -16.17 -0.25 -0.03
C SER A 28 -15.09 0.60 -0.68
N LEU A 29 -14.45 1.45 0.10
CA LEU A 29 -13.14 2.00 -0.21
C LEU A 29 -12.14 0.83 -0.17
N GLN A 30 -12.45 -0.22 -0.91
CA GLN A 30 -11.47 -1.17 -1.37
C GLN A 30 -10.71 -0.41 -2.44
N ALA A 31 -9.63 0.21 -2.00
CA ALA A 31 -8.62 0.67 -2.91
C ALA A 31 -8.28 -0.55 -3.79
N SER A 32 -8.70 -0.49 -5.04
CA SER A 32 -8.52 -1.61 -5.97
C SER A 32 -7.02 -1.78 -6.18
N PRO A 33 -6.45 -2.98 -5.98
CA PRO A 33 -5.05 -3.28 -6.25
C PRO A 33 -4.62 -2.97 -7.70
N GLY A 34 -5.57 -2.75 -8.59
CA GLY A 34 -5.35 -2.53 -10.02
C GLY A 34 -4.78 -1.18 -10.44
N MET A 35 -4.51 -0.25 -9.53
CA MET A 35 -3.90 1.05 -9.87
C MET A 35 -2.37 1.06 -9.76
N MET A 36 -1.76 0.00 -9.20
CA MET A 36 -0.31 -0.10 -9.07
C MET A 36 0.35 -0.45 -10.42
N SER A 37 1.34 0.34 -10.84
CA SER A 37 2.09 0.04 -12.07
C SER A 37 2.95 -1.23 -11.90
N PRO A 38 3.24 -1.96 -13.00
CA PRO A 38 4.14 -3.11 -12.95
C PRO A 38 5.52 -2.77 -12.37
N GLN A 39 5.99 -1.53 -12.58
CA GLN A 39 7.27 -1.06 -12.06
C GLN A 39 7.24 -0.95 -10.53
N TYR A 40 6.20 -0.34 -9.96
CA TYR A 40 6.03 -0.29 -8.50
C TYR A 40 5.94 -1.69 -7.90
N LYS A 41 5.17 -2.59 -8.54
CA LYS A 41 5.08 -3.98 -8.10
C LYS A 41 6.45 -4.66 -8.03
N ALA A 42 7.28 -4.48 -9.06
CA ALA A 42 8.63 -5.06 -9.08
C ALA A 42 9.51 -4.52 -7.95
N MET A 43 9.43 -3.21 -7.64
CA MET A 43 10.17 -2.60 -6.54
C MET A 43 9.75 -3.17 -5.18
N TYR A 44 8.45 -3.34 -4.92
CA TYR A 44 7.97 -3.94 -3.67
C TYR A 44 8.42 -5.39 -3.51
N LEU A 45 8.36 -6.18 -4.58
CA LEU A 45 8.83 -7.57 -4.55
C LEU A 45 10.32 -7.65 -4.22
N ALA A 46 11.14 -6.85 -4.90
CA ALA A 46 12.58 -6.81 -4.67
C ALA A 46 12.92 -6.30 -3.25
N ALA A 47 12.22 -5.27 -2.77
CA ALA A 47 12.44 -4.73 -1.43
C ALA A 47 12.08 -5.74 -0.33
N ALA A 48 11.01 -6.51 -0.48
CA ALA A 48 10.61 -7.53 0.48
C ALA A 48 11.65 -8.65 0.62
N GLU A 49 12.38 -8.99 -0.45
CA GLU A 49 13.46 -9.98 -0.41
C GLU A 49 14.61 -9.56 0.52
N THR A 50 14.79 -8.27 0.77
CA THR A 50 15.83 -7.75 1.67
C THR A 50 15.54 -8.01 3.14
N CYS A 51 14.29 -8.37 3.48
CA CYS A 51 13.84 -8.70 4.83
C CYS A 51 13.10 -10.05 4.83
N PRO A 52 13.80 -11.18 4.98
CA PRO A 52 13.19 -12.50 4.96
C PRO A 52 12.03 -12.61 5.96
N GLY A 53 10.85 -12.96 5.47
CA GLY A 53 9.62 -13.06 6.27
C GLY A 53 8.69 -11.84 6.19
N LEU A 54 9.13 -10.70 5.63
CA LEU A 54 8.27 -9.57 5.30
C LEU A 54 7.50 -9.87 4.01
N PRO A 55 6.16 -9.96 4.04
CA PRO A 55 5.39 -10.17 2.83
C PRO A 55 5.41 -8.90 1.94
N ALA A 56 5.63 -9.07 0.64
CA ALA A 56 5.63 -7.95 -0.31
C ALA A 56 4.27 -7.22 -0.35
N GLU A 57 3.18 -7.96 -0.11
CA GLU A 57 1.82 -7.43 -0.05
C GLU A 57 1.65 -6.40 1.07
N VAL A 58 2.38 -6.54 2.16
CA VAL A 58 2.37 -5.56 3.26
C VAL A 58 3.03 -4.26 2.81
N LEU A 59 4.18 -4.32 2.12
CA LEU A 59 4.80 -3.13 1.54
C LEU A 59 3.90 -2.47 0.49
N MET A 60 3.24 -3.26 -0.36
CA MET A 60 2.27 -2.75 -1.35
C MET A 60 1.10 -2.05 -0.66
N ALA A 61 0.57 -2.64 0.41
CA ALA A 61 -0.53 -2.08 1.18
C ALA A 61 -0.14 -0.75 1.86
N ILE A 62 1.05 -0.66 2.42
CA ILE A 62 1.59 0.58 2.98
C ILE A 62 1.68 1.64 1.90
N GLY A 63 2.37 1.39 0.78
CA GLY A 63 2.51 2.36 -0.29
C GLY A 63 1.19 2.81 -0.91
N GLN A 64 0.17 1.94 -0.91
CA GLN A 64 -1.18 2.31 -1.32
C GLN A 64 -1.85 3.25 -0.31
N ILE A 65 -1.77 2.95 0.99
CA ILE A 65 -2.39 3.75 2.04
C ILE A 65 -1.70 5.11 2.17
N GLU A 66 -0.37 5.14 2.09
CA GLU A 66 0.42 6.36 2.29
C GLU A 66 0.25 7.37 1.15
N SER A 67 0.29 6.91 -0.09
CA SER A 67 0.32 7.85 -1.23
C SER A 67 -0.47 7.40 -2.46
N GLY A 68 -1.09 6.21 -2.44
CA GLY A 68 -1.63 5.60 -3.66
C GLY A 68 -0.52 5.26 -4.66
N HIS A 69 0.59 4.70 -4.17
CA HIS A 69 1.79 4.37 -4.95
C HIS A 69 2.42 5.59 -5.64
N GLY A 70 2.61 6.67 -4.89
CA GLY A 70 3.21 7.90 -5.37
C GLY A 70 2.25 8.85 -6.11
N ALA A 71 0.97 8.55 -6.16
CA ALA A 71 -0.01 9.46 -6.76
C ALA A 71 -0.18 10.76 -5.94
N ASN A 72 0.08 10.70 -4.63
CA ASN A 72 0.01 11.82 -3.68
C ASN A 72 1.23 11.78 -2.74
N ASP A 73 2.42 11.98 -3.28
CA ASP A 73 3.71 11.86 -2.59
C ASP A 73 4.20 13.17 -1.94
N GLY A 74 3.45 14.24 -2.08
CA GLY A 74 3.75 15.54 -1.46
C GLY A 74 3.73 15.49 0.07
N PRO A 75 4.24 16.55 0.74
CA PRO A 75 4.28 16.60 2.19
C PRO A 75 2.87 16.49 2.80
N SER A 76 2.70 15.59 3.77
CA SER A 76 1.49 15.52 4.58
C SER A 76 1.39 16.72 5.52
N TYR A 77 0.23 16.90 6.16
CA TYR A 77 0.08 17.93 7.21
C TYR A 77 1.10 17.75 8.36
N ALA A 78 1.50 16.52 8.65
CA ALA A 78 2.52 16.20 9.66
C ALA A 78 3.97 16.34 9.15
N GLY A 79 4.17 16.59 7.85
CA GLY A 79 5.49 16.72 7.22
C GLY A 79 6.09 15.40 6.74
N ALA A 80 5.32 14.34 6.64
CA ALA A 80 5.75 13.10 5.99
C ALA A 80 5.84 13.30 4.48
N ILE A 81 6.82 12.69 3.81
CA ILE A 81 7.20 12.95 2.41
C ILE A 81 7.40 11.66 1.60
N GLY A 82 7.21 11.78 0.30
CA GLY A 82 7.47 10.75 -0.69
C GLY A 82 6.43 9.64 -0.74
N PRO A 83 6.60 8.67 -1.66
CA PRO A 83 5.61 7.62 -1.92
C PRO A 83 5.36 6.70 -0.72
N MET A 84 6.28 6.63 0.23
CA MET A 84 6.15 5.84 1.46
C MET A 84 5.95 6.71 2.70
N GLN A 85 5.71 8.03 2.54
CA GLN A 85 5.39 9.00 3.59
C GLN A 85 6.36 8.96 4.78
N PHE A 86 7.66 9.01 4.52
CA PHE A 86 8.67 9.07 5.55
C PHE A 86 8.64 10.39 6.33
N MET A 87 8.69 10.33 7.64
CA MET A 87 9.08 11.49 8.44
C MET A 87 10.56 11.81 8.21
N PRO A 88 10.96 13.08 8.08
CA PRO A 88 12.36 13.46 7.81
C PRO A 88 13.38 12.83 8.76
N ALA A 89 13.07 12.74 10.05
CA ALA A 89 13.94 12.11 11.04
C ALA A 89 14.09 10.59 10.81
N THR A 90 13.02 9.91 10.43
CA THR A 90 13.03 8.49 10.08
C THR A 90 13.81 8.25 8.80
N TRP A 91 13.68 9.15 7.81
CA TRP A 91 14.47 9.08 6.58
C TRP A 91 15.97 9.14 6.84
N VAL A 92 16.42 10.07 7.69
CA VAL A 92 17.85 10.16 8.08
C VAL A 92 18.40 8.85 8.65
N ALA A 93 17.57 8.09 9.40
CA ALA A 93 17.99 6.84 10.02
C ALA A 93 17.90 5.63 9.09
N TYR A 94 16.93 5.60 8.19
CA TYR A 94 16.59 4.40 7.43
C TYR A 94 16.66 4.56 5.91
N GLY A 95 16.82 5.78 5.38
CA GLY A 95 16.95 6.04 3.95
C GLY A 95 18.13 5.27 3.34
N VAL A 96 17.89 4.68 2.17
CA VAL A 96 18.90 3.98 1.36
C VAL A 96 18.84 4.48 -0.09
N ASP A 97 19.99 4.50 -0.75
CA ASP A 97 20.10 4.65 -2.20
C ASP A 97 19.86 3.27 -2.82
N GLY A 98 18.61 2.99 -3.16
CA GLY A 98 18.18 1.68 -3.61
C GLY A 98 18.43 1.43 -5.10
N ASN A 99 18.51 2.49 -5.92
CA ASN A 99 18.81 2.44 -7.34
C ASN A 99 20.31 2.61 -7.64
N HIS A 100 21.13 2.96 -6.61
CA HIS A 100 22.58 3.17 -6.70
C HIS A 100 22.99 4.33 -7.63
N ASP A 101 22.20 5.41 -7.65
CA ASP A 101 22.51 6.62 -8.42
C ASP A 101 23.42 7.60 -7.66
N GLY A 102 23.69 7.32 -6.38
CA GLY A 102 24.57 8.10 -5.50
C GLY A 102 23.83 9.01 -4.53
N PHE A 103 22.51 9.02 -4.56
CA PHE A 103 21.67 9.83 -3.67
C PHE A 103 20.55 8.98 -3.08
N ALA A 104 20.25 9.14 -1.80
CA ALA A 104 19.05 8.59 -1.19
C ALA A 104 17.97 9.69 -1.19
N ASP A 105 16.95 9.56 -2.05
CA ASP A 105 15.87 10.53 -2.22
C ASP A 105 14.53 9.97 -1.71
N PRO A 106 13.90 10.57 -0.67
CA PRO A 106 12.61 10.10 -0.18
C PRO A 106 11.46 10.20 -1.20
N PHE A 107 11.63 11.01 -2.26
CA PHE A 107 10.65 11.13 -3.34
C PHE A 107 10.87 10.13 -4.48
N ASP A 108 12.04 9.49 -4.56
CA ASP A 108 12.26 8.40 -5.51
C ASP A 108 11.69 7.09 -4.96
N PRO A 109 10.70 6.46 -5.62
CA PRO A 109 10.17 5.18 -5.19
C PRO A 109 11.20 4.05 -5.18
N ALA A 110 12.27 4.14 -6.00
CA ALA A 110 13.35 3.17 -6.01
C ALA A 110 14.21 3.21 -4.74
N ASP A 111 14.18 4.32 -4.00
CA ASP A 111 14.84 4.49 -2.71
C ASP A 111 13.86 4.36 -1.54
N ALA A 112 12.69 4.98 -1.67
CA ALA A 112 11.70 5.01 -0.60
C ALA A 112 11.16 3.61 -0.25
N ILE A 113 10.90 2.76 -1.26
CA ILE A 113 10.36 1.42 -1.04
C ILE A 113 11.35 0.50 -0.31
N PRO A 114 12.63 0.36 -0.72
CA PRO A 114 13.60 -0.43 0.05
C PRO A 114 13.92 0.18 1.41
N SER A 115 13.84 1.50 1.57
CA SER A 115 13.96 2.15 2.88
C SER A 115 12.84 1.76 3.83
N ALA A 116 11.59 1.66 3.32
CA ALA A 116 10.45 1.19 4.11
C ALA A 116 10.60 -0.29 4.51
N ALA A 117 11.10 -1.15 3.62
CA ALA A 117 11.41 -2.54 3.95
C ALA A 117 12.47 -2.62 5.06
N ARG A 118 13.51 -1.78 4.98
CA ARG A 118 14.56 -1.71 6.02
C ARG A 118 14.02 -1.26 7.37
N LEU A 119 13.16 -0.23 7.40
CA LEU A 119 12.50 0.24 8.62
C LEU A 119 11.67 -0.88 9.25
N LEU A 120 10.75 -1.47 8.49
CA LEU A 120 9.89 -2.55 8.95
C LEU A 120 10.69 -3.76 9.44
N CYS A 121 11.81 -4.09 8.77
CA CYS A 121 12.69 -5.17 9.18
C CYS A 121 13.36 -4.90 10.54
N ALA A 122 13.81 -3.66 10.77
CA ALA A 122 14.37 -3.23 12.04
C ALA A 122 13.33 -3.29 13.16
N ASP A 123 12.06 -3.03 12.86
CA ASP A 123 10.93 -3.12 13.79
C ASP A 123 10.41 -4.56 13.96
N GLY A 124 11.03 -5.55 13.30
CA GLY A 124 10.74 -6.97 13.50
C GLY A 124 9.76 -7.59 12.49
N ALA A 125 9.47 -6.93 11.37
CA ALA A 125 8.53 -7.43 10.36
C ALA A 125 8.97 -8.75 9.68
N GLY A 126 10.22 -9.16 9.84
CA GLY A 126 10.72 -10.45 9.35
C GLY A 126 10.16 -11.67 10.09
N SER A 127 9.36 -11.47 11.14
CA SER A 127 8.72 -12.55 11.90
C SER A 127 7.18 -12.39 11.87
N PRO A 128 6.43 -13.47 11.57
CA PRO A 128 4.97 -13.43 11.60
C PRO A 128 4.38 -13.03 12.97
N LYS A 129 5.13 -13.23 14.06
CA LYS A 129 4.69 -12.90 15.42
C LYS A 129 4.76 -11.40 15.72
N SER A 130 5.69 -10.68 15.08
CA SER A 130 5.93 -9.26 15.29
C SER A 130 5.58 -8.40 14.07
N LEU A 131 5.10 -9.01 12.98
CA LEU A 131 4.73 -8.28 11.78
C LEU A 131 3.66 -7.21 12.04
N MET A 132 2.63 -7.55 12.83
CA MET A 132 1.57 -6.60 13.17
C MET A 132 2.11 -5.43 13.99
N ASP A 133 2.96 -5.72 14.98
CA ASP A 133 3.58 -4.69 15.83
C ASP A 133 4.50 -3.76 15.01
N ALA A 134 5.29 -4.33 14.08
CA ALA A 134 6.15 -3.55 13.19
C ALA A 134 5.34 -2.61 12.27
N VAL A 135 4.19 -3.08 11.77
CA VAL A 135 3.29 -2.24 10.96
C VAL A 135 2.62 -1.16 11.81
N GLU A 136 2.27 -1.45 13.07
CA GLU A 136 1.72 -0.45 13.99
C GLU A 136 2.75 0.66 14.29
N LEU A 137 4.04 0.31 14.41
CA LEU A 137 5.12 1.27 14.61
C LEU A 137 5.38 2.17 13.40
N TYR A 138 4.94 1.77 12.21
CA TYR A 138 5.07 2.61 11.01
C TYR A 138 4.23 3.90 11.11
N ASN A 139 3.02 3.80 11.68
CA ASN A 139 2.16 4.96 11.99
C ASN A 139 1.54 4.81 13.39
N PRO A 140 2.31 5.06 14.46
CA PRO A 140 1.85 4.87 15.84
C PRO A 140 0.78 5.86 16.29
N GLY A 141 0.52 6.89 15.48
CA GLY A 141 -0.52 7.89 15.73
C GLY A 141 -1.94 7.40 15.38
N ASP A 142 -2.07 6.31 14.61
CA ASP A 142 -3.34 5.73 14.21
C ASP A 142 -3.45 4.27 14.68
N PRO A 143 -4.23 3.98 15.73
CA PRO A 143 -4.38 2.62 16.27
C PRO A 143 -5.10 1.66 15.31
N THR A 144 -5.66 2.16 14.19
CA THR A 144 -6.34 1.33 13.18
C THR A 144 -5.43 1.01 11.98
N TYR A 145 -4.26 1.66 11.92
CA TYR A 145 -3.36 1.60 10.77
C TYR A 145 -2.94 0.18 10.40
N ALA A 146 -2.42 -0.58 11.36
CA ALA A 146 -1.96 -1.94 11.10
C ALA A 146 -3.09 -2.86 10.60
N VAL A 147 -4.30 -2.70 11.15
CA VAL A 147 -5.47 -3.47 10.69
C VAL A 147 -5.83 -3.09 9.25
N ALA A 148 -5.82 -1.80 8.91
CA ALA A 148 -6.08 -1.33 7.56
C ALA A 148 -5.05 -1.85 6.55
N VAL A 149 -3.76 -1.79 6.90
CA VAL A 149 -2.66 -2.34 6.06
C VAL A 149 -2.87 -3.83 5.81
N MET A 150 -3.12 -4.61 6.86
CA MET A 150 -3.30 -6.06 6.72
C MET A 150 -4.53 -6.43 5.89
N GLU A 151 -5.59 -5.64 5.95
CA GLU A 151 -6.77 -5.87 5.11
C GLU A 151 -6.52 -5.59 3.64
N VAL A 152 -5.81 -4.49 3.33
CA VAL A 152 -5.37 -4.17 1.95
C VAL A 152 -4.39 -5.24 1.43
N ALA A 153 -3.44 -5.68 2.25
CA ALA A 153 -2.47 -6.73 1.90
C ALA A 153 -3.15 -8.05 1.50
N LYS A 154 -4.25 -8.43 2.16
CA LYS A 154 -5.05 -9.61 1.76
C LYS A 154 -5.65 -9.47 0.35
N GLY A 155 -5.95 -8.25 -0.10
CA GLY A 155 -6.37 -7.98 -1.47
C GLY A 155 -5.27 -8.37 -2.46
N TYR A 156 -4.05 -7.87 -2.22
CA TYR A 156 -2.89 -8.17 -3.05
C TYR A 156 -2.54 -9.67 -3.09
N SER A 157 -2.63 -10.37 -1.95
CA SER A 157 -2.37 -11.82 -1.88
C SER A 157 -3.29 -12.65 -2.78
N LYS A 158 -4.52 -12.20 -3.01
CA LYS A 158 -5.46 -12.89 -3.90
C LYS A 158 -5.13 -12.71 -5.39
N GLU A 159 -4.45 -11.62 -5.74
CA GLU A 159 -4.09 -11.27 -7.12
C GLU A 159 -2.69 -11.76 -7.51
N MET A 160 -1.86 -12.10 -6.53
CA MET A 160 -0.55 -12.69 -6.81
C MET A 160 -0.74 -14.17 -7.12
N PRO A 161 -0.35 -14.65 -8.32
CA PRO A 161 -0.36 -16.09 -8.59
C PRO A 161 0.53 -16.74 -7.53
N THR A 162 0.00 -17.75 -6.85
CA THR A 162 0.82 -18.60 -6.00
C THR A 162 1.98 -19.09 -6.86
N ALA A 163 3.20 -18.63 -6.56
CA ALA A 163 4.38 -19.15 -7.23
C ALA A 163 4.34 -20.66 -7.03
N SER A 164 4.03 -21.41 -8.10
CA SER A 164 4.23 -22.84 -8.09
C SER A 164 5.73 -23.02 -7.86
N VAL A 165 6.06 -23.48 -6.66
CA VAL A 165 7.41 -23.94 -6.34
C VAL A 165 7.68 -25.08 -7.34
N SER A 166 8.22 -24.73 -8.50
CA SER A 166 8.82 -25.73 -9.39
C SER A 166 9.99 -26.30 -8.62
N ALA A 167 9.83 -27.56 -8.20
CA ALA A 167 10.91 -28.30 -7.57
C ALA A 167 12.18 -28.16 -8.41
N PRO A 168 13.35 -27.95 -7.78
CA PRO A 168 14.60 -27.89 -8.51
C PRO A 168 14.77 -29.16 -9.35
N PRO A 169 15.30 -29.05 -10.58
CA PRO A 169 15.50 -30.22 -11.43
C PRO A 169 16.36 -31.26 -10.69
N THR A 170 15.85 -32.45 -10.58
CA THR A 170 16.57 -33.58 -9.99
C THR A 170 17.89 -33.75 -10.75
N PRO A 171 19.05 -33.78 -10.07
CA PRO A 171 20.32 -34.02 -10.76
C PRO A 171 20.28 -35.37 -11.49
N ALA A 172 20.63 -35.33 -12.76
CA ALA A 172 20.70 -36.53 -13.59
C ALA A 172 21.68 -37.54 -12.97
N SER A 173 21.24 -38.78 -12.75
CA SER A 173 22.10 -39.86 -12.31
C SER A 173 23.20 -40.09 -13.32
N PRO A 174 24.46 -40.28 -12.91
CA PRO A 174 25.53 -40.64 -13.81
C PRO A 174 25.26 -42.04 -14.37
N SER A 175 25.23 -42.13 -15.70
CA SER A 175 25.22 -43.40 -16.40
C SER A 175 26.57 -44.10 -16.27
N HIS A 176 26.56 -45.29 -15.67
CA HIS A 176 27.69 -46.23 -15.72
C HIS A 176 27.74 -46.93 -17.05
#